data_0f4920970da8c96c676f794cbf0cccbb
#
_entry.id   0f4920970da8c96c676f794cbf0cccbb
#
_cell.length_a   1.000
_cell.length_b   1.000
_cell.length_c   1.000
_cell.angle_alpha   90.00
_cell.angle_beta   90.00
_cell.angle_gamma   90.00
#
_symmetry.space_group_name_H-M   'P 1'
#
loop_
_entity.id
_entity.type
_entity.pdbx_description
1 polymer ?
#
loop_
_entity_poly.entity_id
_entity_poly.type
_entity_poly.pdbx_seq_one_letter_code
_entity_poly.pdbx_strand_id
1 'polypeptide(L)' 'MSIKEHDCVVLTADLPKEGLKAGDVGTVVHIHGDGVAYEVEFMTFAGKTIAVATVEASAVRPVGERDVSHVRELQSA' A
#
# COMPACT_ATOMS: atom_id res chain seq x y z
N MET A 1 16.45 4.71 -0.91
CA MET A 1 15.66 4.96 0.30
C MET A 1 15.10 3.66 0.81
N SER A 2 15.17 3.44 2.10
CA SER A 2 14.66 2.22 2.70
C SER A 2 13.28 2.44 3.27
N ILE A 3 12.41 1.46 3.06
CA ILE A 3 11.07 1.42 3.63
C ILE A 3 11.15 0.73 4.99
N LYS A 4 10.53 1.31 5.99
CA LYS A 4 10.51 0.81 7.36
C LYS A 4 9.11 0.44 7.78
N GLU A 5 9.00 -0.35 8.84
CA GLU A 5 7.70 -0.64 9.44
C GLU A 5 7.00 0.66 9.81
N HIS A 6 5.70 0.69 9.55
CA HIS A 6 4.80 1.81 9.79
C HIS A 6 4.93 2.95 8.78
N ASP A 7 5.83 2.83 7.81
CA ASP A 7 5.89 3.80 6.71
C ASP A 7 4.67 3.65 5.81
N CYS A 8 4.22 4.79 5.28
CA CYS A 8 3.22 4.79 4.22
C CYS A 8 3.89 4.52 2.89
N VAL A 9 3.28 3.67 2.09
CA VAL A 9 3.77 3.33 0.75
C VAL A 9 2.64 3.45 -0.26
N VAL A 10 3.02 3.65 -1.51
CA VAL A 10 2.09 3.76 -2.64
C VAL A 10 2.29 2.56 -3.54
N LEU A 11 1.18 1.91 -3.93
CA LEU A 11 1.25 0.85 -4.93
C LEU A 11 1.63 1.45 -6.29
N THR A 12 2.58 0.82 -6.96
CA THR A 12 2.97 1.20 -8.32
C THR A 12 2.38 0.25 -9.36
N ALA A 13 1.67 -0.77 -8.91
CA ALA A 13 1.00 -1.74 -9.77
C ALA A 13 -0.34 -2.12 -9.16
N ASP A 14 -1.27 -2.56 -10.00
CA ASP A 14 -2.56 -3.05 -9.51
C ASP A 14 -2.41 -4.40 -8.82
N LEU A 15 -3.26 -4.64 -7.82
CA LEU A 15 -3.40 -5.94 -7.17
C LEU A 15 -4.85 -6.38 -7.34
N PRO A 16 -5.22 -6.92 -8.51
CA PRO A 16 -6.64 -7.17 -8.81
C PRO A 16 -7.30 -8.15 -7.86
N LYS A 17 -6.57 -9.15 -7.37
CA LYS A 17 -7.12 -10.14 -6.43
C LYS A 17 -7.54 -9.52 -5.11
N GLU A 18 -6.89 -8.41 -4.74
CA GLU A 18 -7.18 -7.70 -3.50
C GLU A 18 -8.13 -6.52 -3.72
N GLY A 19 -8.48 -6.25 -4.97
CA GLY A 19 -9.28 -5.08 -5.29
C GLY A 19 -8.54 -3.78 -5.18
N LEU A 20 -7.21 -3.82 -5.22
CA LEU A 20 -6.35 -2.66 -5.05
C LEU A 20 -5.78 -2.21 -6.39
N LYS A 21 -5.47 -0.93 -6.48
CA LYS A 21 -4.98 -0.32 -7.72
C LYS A 21 -3.72 0.47 -7.48
N ALA A 22 -2.93 0.62 -8.53
CA ALA A 22 -1.79 1.54 -8.50
C ALA A 22 -2.26 2.91 -8.01
N GLY A 23 -1.49 3.52 -7.14
CA GLY A 23 -1.86 4.77 -6.49
C GLY A 23 -2.50 4.61 -5.13
N ASP A 24 -2.98 3.41 -4.78
CA ASP A 24 -3.50 3.18 -3.44
C ASP A 24 -2.38 3.25 -2.42
N VAL A 25 -2.68 3.85 -1.27
CA VAL A 25 -1.70 4.05 -0.20
C VAL A 25 -2.01 3.10 0.95
N GLY A 26 -0.97 2.47 1.48
CA GLY A 26 -1.10 1.61 2.64
C GLY A 26 0.04 1.84 3.61
N THR A 27 -0.02 1.12 4.73
CA THR A 27 0.97 1.21 5.80
C THR A 27 1.69 -0.12 5.92
N VAL A 28 3.01 -0.09 5.95
CA VAL A 28 3.82 -1.30 6.12
C VAL A 28 3.67 -1.80 7.55
N VAL A 29 3.22 -3.05 7.71
CA VAL A 29 3.06 -3.68 9.02
C VAL A 29 4.11 -4.77 9.26
N HIS A 30 4.81 -5.23 8.22
CA HIS A 30 5.89 -6.20 8.37
C HIS A 30 6.78 -6.15 7.14
N ILE A 31 8.06 -6.40 7.33
CA ILE A 31 9.05 -6.44 6.25
C ILE A 31 9.59 -7.85 6.16
N HIS A 32 9.51 -8.45 4.97
CA HIS A 32 10.05 -9.79 4.74
C HIS A 32 11.51 -9.70 4.30
N GLY A 33 12.37 -10.49 4.95
CA GLY A 33 13.78 -10.55 4.64
C GLY A 33 14.42 -9.17 4.73
N ASP A 34 15.23 -8.82 3.75
CA ASP A 34 15.91 -7.53 3.69
C ASP A 34 15.17 -6.52 2.85
N GLY A 35 13.83 -6.62 2.82
CA GLY A 35 13.03 -5.71 2.02
C GLY A 35 12.69 -6.26 0.65
N VAL A 36 12.59 -7.59 0.52
CA VAL A 36 12.17 -8.23 -0.74
C VAL A 36 10.67 -8.11 -0.95
N ALA A 37 9.92 -8.05 0.14
CA ALA A 37 8.46 -7.89 0.11
C ALA A 37 7.99 -7.27 1.42
N TYR A 38 6.78 -6.74 1.40
CA TYR A 38 6.19 -6.09 2.56
C TYR A 38 4.78 -6.58 2.78
N GLU A 39 4.37 -6.71 4.05
CA GLU A 39 2.96 -6.82 4.39
C GLU A 39 2.45 -5.40 4.53
N VAL A 40 1.42 -5.07 3.77
CA VAL A 40 0.90 -3.69 3.73
C VAL A 40 -0.59 -3.72 4.04
N GLU A 41 -0.98 -2.91 5.00
CA GLU A 41 -2.39 -2.76 5.37
C GLU A 41 -2.97 -1.57 4.63
N PHE A 42 -4.09 -1.82 3.93
CA PHE A 42 -4.82 -0.80 3.20
C PHE A 42 -6.12 -0.52 3.93
N MET A 43 -6.42 0.76 4.16
CA MET A 43 -7.59 1.20 4.92
C MET A 43 -8.33 2.28 4.17
N THR A 44 -9.63 2.37 4.41
CA THR A 44 -10.40 3.55 3.99
C THR A 44 -10.05 4.74 4.88
N PHE A 45 -10.41 5.94 4.45
CA PHE A 45 -10.21 7.12 5.29
C PHE A 45 -11.04 7.06 6.59
N ALA A 46 -12.08 6.24 6.61
CA ALA A 46 -12.85 6.02 7.84
C ALA A 46 -12.18 5.06 8.81
N GLY A 47 -11.02 4.51 8.44
CA GLY A 47 -10.27 3.62 9.31
C GLY A 47 -10.63 2.15 9.21
N LYS A 48 -11.38 1.77 8.17
CA LYS A 48 -11.75 0.37 7.96
C LYS A 48 -10.68 -0.30 7.12
N THR A 49 -10.09 -1.38 7.64
CA THR A 49 -9.13 -2.19 6.89
C THR A 49 -9.84 -2.92 5.76
N ILE A 50 -9.36 -2.74 4.54
CA ILE A 50 -9.93 -3.41 3.37
C ILE A 50 -9.09 -4.60 2.93
N ALA A 51 -7.79 -4.59 3.21
CA ALA A 51 -6.91 -5.70 2.89
C ALA A 51 -5.59 -5.57 3.63
N VAL A 52 -4.97 -6.71 3.94
CA VAL A 52 -3.56 -6.78 4.31
C VAL A 52 -2.93 -7.69 3.26
N ALA A 53 -2.06 -7.14 2.44
CA ALA A 53 -1.54 -7.85 1.28
C ALA A 53 -0.02 -7.94 1.35
N THR A 54 0.52 -9.06 0.86
CA THR A 54 1.95 -9.21 0.65
C THR A 54 2.29 -8.58 -0.70
N VAL A 55 3.13 -7.56 -0.69
CA VAL A 55 3.46 -6.80 -1.89
C VAL A 55 4.96 -6.86 -2.11
N GLU A 56 5.36 -7.22 -3.34
CA GLU A 56 6.77 -7.22 -3.69
C GLU A 56 7.35 -5.83 -3.69
N ALA A 57 8.63 -5.71 -3.37
CA ALA A 57 9.30 -4.42 -3.31
C ALA A 57 9.19 -3.63 -4.61
N SER A 58 9.15 -4.32 -5.74
CA SER A 58 9.04 -3.66 -7.05
C SER A 58 7.66 -3.05 -7.31
N ALA A 59 6.67 -3.37 -6.48
CA ALA A 59 5.29 -2.90 -6.67
C ALA A 59 4.89 -1.79 -5.70
N VAL A 60 5.83 -1.27 -4.91
CA VAL A 60 5.57 -0.17 -3.97
C VAL A 60 6.70 0.84 -4.05
N ARG A 61 6.40 2.06 -3.63
CA ARG A 61 7.40 3.09 -3.39
C ARG A 61 7.01 3.86 -2.12
N PRO A 62 7.97 4.51 -1.46
CA PRO A 62 7.63 5.35 -0.32
C PRO A 62 6.76 6.52 -0.74
N VAL A 63 5.89 6.98 0.16
CA VAL A 63 5.21 8.26 -0.01
C VAL A 63 6.24 9.36 0.17
N GLY A 64 6.27 10.30 -0.75
CA GLY A 64 7.24 11.38 -0.76
C GLY A 64 6.61 12.75 -0.51
N GLU A 65 7.47 13.76 -0.34
CA GLU A 65 7.04 15.12 -0.02
C GLU A 65 6.18 15.75 -1.11
N ARG A 66 6.30 15.27 -2.33
CA ARG A 66 5.58 15.84 -3.46
C ARG A 66 4.31 15.06 -3.81
N ASP A 67 3.96 14.08 -3.00
CA ASP A 67 2.75 13.30 -3.24
C ASP A 67 1.53 14.03 -2.71
N VAL A 68 0.52 14.13 -3.56
CA VAL A 68 -0.78 14.71 -3.20
C VAL A 68 -1.77 13.57 -3.05
N SER A 69 -2.58 13.63 -2.00
CA SER A 69 -3.57 12.59 -1.79
C SER A 69 -4.63 12.61 -2.88
N HIS A 70 -5.12 11.40 -3.20
CA HIS A 70 -6.16 11.21 -4.19
C HIS A 70 -7.19 10.24 -3.61
N VAL A 71 -8.45 10.50 -3.90
CA VAL A 71 -9.54 9.69 -3.36
C VAL A 71 -10.20 8.92 -4.49
N ARG A 72 -10.37 7.61 -4.29
CA ARG A 72 -11.24 6.80 -5.11
C ARG A 72 -12.21 6.04 -4.22
N GLU A 73 -13.39 5.84 -4.69
CA GLU A 73 -14.40 5.09 -3.96
C GLU A 73 -14.31 3.62 -4.35
N LEU A 74 -14.34 2.72 -3.34
CA LEU A 74 -14.37 1.29 -3.60
C LEU A 74 -15.67 0.93 -4.29
N GLN A 75 -15.60 0.02 -5.26
CA GLN A 75 -16.79 -0.48 -5.92
C GLN A 75 -17.55 -1.38 -4.97
N SER A 76 -18.88 -1.27 -5.02
CA SER A 76 -19.74 -2.20 -4.29
C SER A 76 -19.65 -3.60 -4.91
N ALA A 77 -19.65 -4.62 -4.05
CA ALA A 77 -19.66 -5.99 -4.51
C ALA A 77 -21.00 -6.35 -5.12
#